data_6d21c566d8388a50c2284517b3033b20
#
_entry.id   6d21c566d8388a50c2284517b3033b20
#
_cell.length_a   1.000
_cell.length_b   1.000
_cell.length_c   1.000
_cell.angle_alpha   90.00
_cell.angle_beta   90.00
_cell.angle_gamma   90.00
#
_symmetry.space_group_name_H-M   'P 1'
#
loop_
_entity.id
_entity.type
_entity.pdbx_description
1 polymer ?
#
loop_
_entity_poly.entity_id
_entity_poly.type
_entity_poly.pdbx_seq_one_letter_code
_entity_poly.pdbx_strand_id
1 'polypeptide(L)'
;KKKLNMKVQWTKFIVVLLLYIAFLVWLKSWLGVIVIPFIYDVYITKKIKWQWWKDADGPVRFIMSWVDALVFALVAVYFINLFFFQNYVIPSSSLEKSLLTGDYLFVSKVSYGPRIPETPLTMPLTQHTLPVVDCKSYIEWPHWDYRRAEGLGKVELNDIVVFNYPAGDTLCSAPQYQAADYYQMCYGIGYQVYPQRPNPDSLSYEMREKYFSTIYNAGRDIIKQSKTEYGDIITRPTDRRENYVKRCVGLPGQTLQIKNRIVFLDGKPNKEPDNVQYSYYVKLKQRIPENLLEELGISMEDLTSLNTAGYLPLTKHAVAVLSQRKDIVE
;
A
#
# COMPACT_ATOMS: atom_id res chain seq x y z
N LYS A 1 -13.53 7.24 -49.21
CA LYS A 1 -13.69 7.93 -47.90
C LYS A 1 -15.17 7.86 -47.53
N LYS A 2 -15.53 7.03 -46.48
CA LYS A 2 -16.91 7.00 -45.94
C LYS A 2 -17.25 8.44 -45.49
N LYS A 3 -18.30 9.07 -46.06
CA LYS A 3 -18.85 10.33 -45.54
C LYS A 3 -19.15 10.17 -44.08
N LEU A 4 -18.44 10.87 -43.18
CA LEU A 4 -18.69 10.86 -41.76
C LEU A 4 -20.10 11.40 -41.52
N ASN A 5 -20.95 10.62 -40.88
CA ASN A 5 -22.25 11.09 -40.46
C ASN A 5 -22.06 12.07 -39.30
N MET A 6 -22.11 13.37 -39.55
CA MET A 6 -21.89 14.44 -38.57
C MET A 6 -22.81 14.27 -37.34
N LYS A 7 -24.03 13.83 -37.51
CA LYS A 7 -24.95 13.57 -36.38
C LYS A 7 -24.35 12.54 -35.41
N VAL A 8 -23.79 11.44 -35.94
CA VAL A 8 -23.14 10.40 -35.13
C VAL A 8 -21.91 10.93 -34.40
N GLN A 9 -21.12 11.81 -35.05
CA GLN A 9 -19.95 12.41 -34.41
C GLN A 9 -20.31 13.35 -33.26
N TRP A 10 -21.34 14.18 -33.46
CA TRP A 10 -21.88 15.05 -32.41
C TRP A 10 -22.46 14.24 -31.23
N THR A 11 -23.20 13.16 -31.51
CA THR A 11 -23.71 12.27 -30.45
C THR A 11 -22.55 11.70 -29.64
N LYS A 12 -21.51 11.14 -30.30
CA LYS A 12 -20.32 10.61 -29.61
C LYS A 12 -19.62 11.68 -28.78
N PHE A 13 -19.43 12.87 -29.36
CA PHE A 13 -18.79 13.99 -28.64
C PHE A 13 -19.60 14.36 -27.38
N ILE A 14 -20.90 14.53 -27.50
CA ILE A 14 -21.77 14.91 -26.36
C ILE A 14 -21.71 13.84 -25.26
N VAL A 15 -21.83 12.55 -25.61
CA VAL A 15 -21.76 11.44 -24.64
C VAL A 15 -20.43 11.44 -23.91
N VAL A 16 -19.32 11.51 -24.66
CA VAL A 16 -17.97 11.50 -24.05
C VAL A 16 -17.76 12.77 -23.21
N LEU A 17 -18.20 13.92 -23.67
CA LEU A 17 -18.09 15.18 -22.94
C LEU A 17 -18.88 15.12 -21.61
N LEU A 18 -20.11 14.61 -21.62
CA LEU A 18 -20.91 14.47 -20.40
C LEU A 18 -20.26 13.52 -19.41
N LEU A 19 -19.78 12.35 -19.87
CA LEU A 19 -19.07 11.40 -19.02
C LEU A 19 -17.79 12.02 -18.45
N TYR A 20 -17.05 12.79 -19.26
CA TYR A 20 -15.84 13.44 -18.81
C TYR A 20 -16.12 14.56 -17.80
N ILE A 21 -17.16 15.38 -18.02
CA ILE A 21 -17.58 16.40 -17.06
C ILE A 21 -18.03 15.74 -15.73
N ALA A 22 -18.82 14.67 -15.79
CA ALA A 22 -19.22 13.92 -14.60
C ALA A 22 -17.99 13.40 -13.84
N PHE A 23 -16.99 12.88 -14.54
CA PHE A 23 -15.73 12.45 -13.96
C PHE A 23 -14.96 13.62 -13.30
N LEU A 24 -14.86 14.79 -13.94
CA LEU A 24 -14.21 15.98 -13.36
C LEU A 24 -14.93 16.50 -12.11
N VAL A 25 -16.25 16.48 -12.12
CA VAL A 25 -17.08 16.87 -10.96
C VAL A 25 -16.83 15.90 -9.80
N TRP A 26 -16.81 14.60 -10.08
CA TRP A 26 -16.50 13.58 -9.07
C TRP A 26 -15.10 13.77 -8.46
N LEU A 27 -14.09 14.07 -9.28
CA LEU A 27 -12.72 14.34 -8.82
C LEU A 27 -12.56 15.72 -8.18
N LYS A 28 -13.56 16.63 -8.30
CA LYS A 28 -13.47 18.05 -7.91
C LYS A 28 -12.23 18.74 -8.52
N SER A 29 -11.92 18.42 -9.79
CA SER A 29 -10.71 18.88 -10.47
C SER A 29 -11.04 19.72 -11.69
N TRP A 30 -10.74 21.03 -11.60
CA TRP A 30 -10.94 21.96 -12.72
C TRP A 30 -9.80 21.94 -13.74
N LEU A 31 -8.63 21.45 -13.37
CA LEU A 31 -7.49 21.36 -14.30
C LEU A 31 -7.78 20.45 -15.50
N GLY A 32 -8.62 19.45 -15.31
CA GLY A 32 -9.04 18.55 -16.39
C GLY A 32 -9.81 19.25 -17.53
N VAL A 33 -10.35 20.45 -17.31
CA VAL A 33 -11.05 21.21 -18.36
C VAL A 33 -10.16 21.46 -19.58
N ILE A 34 -8.84 21.53 -19.40
CA ILE A 34 -7.87 21.68 -20.50
C ILE A 34 -7.93 20.54 -21.53
N VAL A 35 -8.51 19.39 -21.19
CA VAL A 35 -8.65 18.24 -22.09
C VAL A 35 -9.86 18.39 -23.02
N ILE A 36 -10.86 19.21 -22.67
CA ILE A 36 -12.10 19.37 -23.46
C ILE A 36 -11.85 19.83 -24.91
N PRO A 37 -10.97 20.81 -25.19
CA PRO A 37 -10.63 21.17 -26.56
C PRO A 37 -10.06 20.00 -27.38
N PHE A 38 -9.29 19.11 -26.76
CA PHE A 38 -8.74 17.92 -27.43
C PHE A 38 -9.86 16.89 -27.72
N ILE A 39 -10.80 16.68 -26.80
CA ILE A 39 -11.97 15.84 -27.06
C ILE A 39 -12.76 16.41 -28.22
N TYR A 40 -12.97 17.73 -28.26
CA TYR A 40 -13.67 18.40 -29.34
C TYR A 40 -12.92 18.22 -30.69
N ASP A 41 -11.61 18.33 -30.68
CA ASP A 41 -10.81 18.11 -31.89
C ASP A 41 -10.93 16.67 -32.41
N VAL A 42 -10.81 15.67 -31.54
CA VAL A 42 -10.90 14.25 -31.92
C VAL A 42 -12.20 13.90 -32.61
N TYR A 43 -13.32 14.44 -32.16
CA TYR A 43 -14.64 14.07 -32.69
C TYR A 43 -15.14 15.02 -33.77
N ILE A 44 -14.90 16.33 -33.65
CA ILE A 44 -15.55 17.36 -34.47
C ILE A 44 -14.58 18.00 -35.44
N THR A 45 -13.55 18.72 -34.98
CA THR A 45 -12.68 19.53 -35.86
C THR A 45 -11.68 18.71 -36.64
N LYS A 46 -11.12 17.66 -36.03
CA LYS A 46 -10.12 16.78 -36.65
C LYS A 46 -8.93 17.53 -37.29
N LYS A 47 -8.61 18.69 -36.71
CA LYS A 47 -7.47 19.49 -37.17
C LYS A 47 -6.15 18.84 -36.85
N ILE A 48 -6.04 18.20 -35.68
CA ILE A 48 -4.86 17.46 -35.27
C ILE A 48 -4.91 16.07 -35.90
N LYS A 49 -3.91 15.71 -36.66
CA LYS A 49 -3.78 14.37 -37.25
C LYS A 49 -3.27 13.39 -36.20
N TRP A 50 -4.11 13.03 -35.22
CA TRP A 50 -3.75 12.09 -34.13
C TRP A 50 -3.18 10.76 -34.60
N GLN A 51 -3.64 10.30 -35.78
CA GLN A 51 -3.24 9.03 -36.39
C GLN A 51 -2.58 9.27 -37.76
N TRP A 52 -1.64 10.23 -37.84
CA TRP A 52 -0.89 10.61 -39.07
C TRP A 52 -0.19 9.40 -39.70
N TRP A 53 0.22 8.46 -38.88
CA TRP A 53 0.93 7.25 -39.28
C TRP A 53 0.08 6.30 -40.14
N LYS A 54 -1.26 6.43 -40.14
CA LYS A 54 -2.14 5.60 -41.00
C LYS A 54 -1.95 5.88 -42.49
N ASP A 55 -1.48 7.08 -42.82
CA ASP A 55 -1.20 7.51 -44.19
C ASP A 55 0.28 7.30 -44.55
N ALA A 56 1.12 6.77 -43.68
CA ALA A 56 2.54 6.49 -43.91
C ALA A 56 2.78 5.15 -44.63
N ASP A 57 4.02 4.95 -45.07
CA ASP A 57 4.48 3.70 -45.71
C ASP A 57 4.35 2.49 -44.81
N GLY A 58 4.32 1.28 -45.43
CA GLY A 58 4.03 0.04 -44.73
C GLY A 58 4.84 -0.23 -43.47
N PRO A 59 6.17 -0.10 -43.47
CA PRO A 59 6.99 -0.31 -42.25
C PRO A 59 6.69 0.70 -41.15
N VAL A 60 6.57 1.98 -41.47
CA VAL A 60 6.23 3.03 -40.48
C VAL A 60 4.83 2.82 -39.95
N ARG A 61 3.85 2.50 -40.78
CA ARG A 61 2.49 2.18 -40.35
C ARG A 61 2.49 1.01 -39.38
N PHE A 62 3.22 -0.05 -39.66
CA PHE A 62 3.29 -1.24 -38.79
C PHE A 62 3.86 -0.88 -37.41
N ILE A 63 5.04 -0.26 -37.35
CA ILE A 63 5.69 0.14 -36.09
C ILE A 63 4.80 1.09 -35.29
N MET A 64 4.31 2.15 -35.94
CA MET A 64 3.50 3.16 -35.26
C MET A 64 2.14 2.65 -34.79
N SER A 65 1.58 1.60 -35.42
CA SER A 65 0.36 0.97 -34.91
C SER A 65 0.59 0.28 -33.57
N TRP A 66 1.76 -0.35 -33.37
CA TRP A 66 2.16 -0.93 -32.08
C TRP A 66 2.44 0.15 -31.03
N VAL A 67 3.11 1.22 -31.41
CA VAL A 67 3.37 2.38 -30.50
C VAL A 67 2.04 2.99 -30.05
N ASP A 68 1.09 3.23 -30.95
CA ASP A 68 -0.23 3.78 -30.65
C ASP A 68 -1.00 2.88 -29.67
N ALA A 69 -1.01 1.56 -29.94
CA ALA A 69 -1.65 0.58 -29.08
C ALA A 69 -0.99 0.52 -27.68
N LEU A 70 0.35 0.58 -27.62
CA LEU A 70 1.09 0.56 -26.35
C LEU A 70 0.82 1.83 -25.55
N VAL A 71 0.89 3.00 -26.17
CA VAL A 71 0.59 4.29 -25.50
C VAL A 71 -0.83 4.31 -24.98
N PHE A 72 -1.80 3.87 -25.80
CA PHE A 72 -3.18 3.75 -25.36
C PHE A 72 -3.32 2.82 -24.15
N ALA A 73 -2.72 1.63 -24.20
CA ALA A 73 -2.77 0.66 -23.12
C ALA A 73 -2.16 1.21 -21.82
N LEU A 74 -0.98 1.84 -21.90
CA LEU A 74 -0.31 2.46 -20.75
C LEU A 74 -1.16 3.57 -20.13
N VAL A 75 -1.74 4.45 -20.92
CA VAL A 75 -2.60 5.53 -20.44
C VAL A 75 -3.87 4.94 -19.81
N ALA A 76 -4.52 3.99 -20.47
CA ALA A 76 -5.74 3.36 -19.94
C ALA A 76 -5.46 2.65 -18.61
N VAL A 77 -4.41 1.83 -18.53
CA VAL A 77 -4.02 1.12 -17.30
C VAL A 77 -3.65 2.12 -16.19
N TYR A 78 -2.95 3.20 -16.52
CA TYR A 78 -2.63 4.24 -15.54
C TYR A 78 -3.89 4.82 -14.90
N PHE A 79 -4.88 5.22 -15.71
CA PHE A 79 -6.14 5.76 -15.19
C PHE A 79 -6.97 4.72 -14.42
N ILE A 80 -7.01 3.49 -14.90
CA ILE A 80 -7.69 2.39 -14.21
C ILE A 80 -7.06 2.15 -12.83
N ASN A 81 -5.74 2.02 -12.78
CA ASN A 81 -5.02 1.80 -11.52
C ASN A 81 -5.11 2.98 -10.56
N LEU A 82 -5.24 4.19 -11.08
CA LEU A 82 -5.32 5.38 -10.26
C LEU A 82 -6.70 5.57 -9.62
N PHE A 83 -7.79 5.35 -10.38
CA PHE A 83 -9.14 5.75 -9.96
C PHE A 83 -10.08 4.58 -9.67
N PHE A 84 -9.85 3.40 -10.23
CA PHE A 84 -10.83 2.32 -10.14
C PHE A 84 -10.34 1.14 -9.33
N PHE A 85 -9.29 0.46 -9.77
CA PHE A 85 -8.75 -0.71 -9.08
C PHE A 85 -7.29 -0.95 -9.42
N GLN A 86 -6.60 -1.64 -8.53
CA GLN A 86 -5.19 -1.99 -8.70
C GLN A 86 -4.92 -3.37 -8.12
N ASN A 87 -4.07 -4.14 -8.79
CA ASN A 87 -3.65 -5.44 -8.32
C ASN A 87 -2.42 -5.34 -7.42
N TYR A 88 -2.40 -6.16 -6.37
CA TYR A 88 -1.28 -6.32 -5.45
C TYR A 88 -1.05 -7.80 -5.17
N VAL A 89 0.14 -8.12 -4.70
CA VAL A 89 0.51 -9.45 -4.19
C VAL A 89 0.77 -9.32 -2.69
N ILE A 90 0.32 -10.29 -1.91
CA ILE A 90 0.56 -10.34 -0.47
C ILE A 90 2.01 -10.82 -0.22
N PRO A 91 2.88 -9.98 0.38
CA PRO A 91 4.27 -10.36 0.61
C PRO A 91 4.51 -11.00 1.98
N SER A 92 3.55 -10.97 2.90
CA SER A 92 3.76 -11.36 4.30
C SER A 92 2.53 -12.02 4.92
N SER A 93 2.76 -12.85 5.94
CA SER A 93 1.76 -13.64 6.68
C SER A 93 0.91 -12.84 7.68
N SER A 94 1.00 -11.50 7.71
CA SER A 94 0.32 -10.67 8.74
C SER A 94 -1.22 -10.71 8.69
N LEU A 95 -1.81 -11.21 7.62
CA LEU A 95 -3.26 -11.47 7.46
C LEU A 95 -3.54 -12.95 7.21
N GLU A 96 -2.62 -13.83 7.57
CA GLU A 96 -2.76 -15.27 7.40
C GLU A 96 -4.07 -15.80 8.00
N LYS A 97 -4.62 -16.85 7.41
CA LYS A 97 -5.98 -17.39 7.62
C LYS A 97 -7.11 -16.52 7.05
N SER A 98 -6.81 -15.29 6.60
CA SER A 98 -7.75 -14.46 5.80
C SER A 98 -7.23 -14.26 4.38
N LEU A 99 -5.94 -13.98 4.24
CA LEU A 99 -5.21 -13.81 2.98
C LEU A 99 -3.84 -14.47 3.15
N LEU A 100 -3.45 -15.28 2.18
CA LEU A 100 -2.20 -16.03 2.23
C LEU A 100 -1.06 -15.26 1.54
N THR A 101 0.16 -15.50 1.98
CA THR A 101 1.36 -15.00 1.27
C THR A 101 1.37 -15.55 -0.15
N GLY A 102 1.55 -14.67 -1.13
CA GLY A 102 1.49 -15.00 -2.55
C GLY A 102 0.12 -14.79 -3.21
N ASP A 103 -0.95 -14.54 -2.45
CA ASP A 103 -2.26 -14.23 -3.01
C ASP A 103 -2.23 -12.94 -3.83
N TYR A 104 -2.95 -12.94 -4.95
CA TYR A 104 -3.18 -11.76 -5.78
C TYR A 104 -4.46 -11.07 -5.35
N LEU A 105 -4.34 -9.80 -4.98
CA LEU A 105 -5.46 -8.97 -4.55
C LEU A 105 -5.92 -8.02 -5.66
N PHE A 106 -7.22 -7.96 -5.82
CA PHE A 106 -7.90 -6.96 -6.64
C PHE A 106 -8.48 -5.88 -5.71
N VAL A 107 -7.80 -4.76 -5.60
CA VAL A 107 -8.15 -3.70 -4.65
C VAL A 107 -9.00 -2.64 -5.32
N SER A 108 -10.24 -2.47 -4.87
CA SER A 108 -11.14 -1.42 -5.30
C SER A 108 -10.77 -0.08 -4.67
N LYS A 109 -10.55 0.93 -5.50
CA LYS A 109 -10.35 2.31 -5.04
C LYS A 109 -11.66 3.08 -4.95
N VAL A 110 -12.67 2.64 -5.68
CA VAL A 110 -13.98 3.28 -5.72
C VAL A 110 -14.73 3.07 -4.41
N SER A 111 -14.49 1.97 -3.70
CA SER A 111 -15.17 1.65 -2.45
C SER A 111 -15.05 2.76 -1.40
N TYR A 112 -13.84 3.28 -1.18
CA TYR A 112 -13.58 4.36 -0.21
C TYR A 112 -13.18 5.69 -0.87
N GLY A 113 -13.32 5.77 -2.17
CA GLY A 113 -12.89 6.90 -3.00
C GLY A 113 -11.42 6.85 -3.36
N PRO A 114 -11.08 7.06 -4.63
CA PRO A 114 -9.69 7.09 -5.07
C PRO A 114 -8.97 8.31 -4.51
N ARG A 115 -7.70 8.11 -4.14
CA ARG A 115 -6.81 9.19 -3.77
C ARG A 115 -6.38 9.95 -5.02
N ILE A 116 -6.46 11.27 -4.98
CA ILE A 116 -5.86 12.11 -6.02
C ILE A 116 -4.35 12.11 -5.79
N PRO A 117 -3.52 11.88 -6.81
CA PRO A 117 -2.07 11.87 -6.65
C PRO A 117 -1.55 13.18 -6.09
N GLU A 118 -0.66 13.11 -5.11
CA GLU A 118 0.10 14.28 -4.64
C GLU A 118 1.17 14.67 -5.67
N THR A 119 1.76 13.66 -6.35
CA THR A 119 2.73 13.83 -7.45
C THR A 119 2.15 13.30 -8.76
N PRO A 120 1.38 14.12 -9.52
CA PRO A 120 0.61 13.66 -10.67
C PRO A 120 1.47 13.25 -11.86
N LEU A 121 2.69 13.80 -11.99
CA LEU A 121 3.60 13.50 -13.08
C LEU A 121 4.46 12.27 -12.72
N THR A 122 3.97 11.10 -13.09
CA THR A 122 4.63 9.82 -12.80
C THR A 122 4.60 8.89 -14.00
N MET A 123 5.61 8.04 -14.09
CA MET A 123 5.66 6.96 -15.08
C MET A 123 4.59 5.93 -14.75
N PRO A 124 3.75 5.50 -15.70
CA PRO A 124 2.78 4.44 -15.50
C PRO A 124 3.44 3.15 -15.03
N LEU A 125 2.70 2.34 -14.26
CA LEU A 125 3.10 1.01 -13.74
C LEU A 125 4.31 1.02 -12.78
N THR A 126 4.72 2.19 -12.29
CA THR A 126 5.80 2.29 -11.30
C THR A 126 5.29 2.93 -10.02
N GLN A 127 5.80 2.50 -8.87
CA GLN A 127 5.45 3.09 -7.58
C GLN A 127 6.32 4.31 -7.27
N HIS A 128 7.62 4.15 -7.28
CA HIS A 128 8.57 5.19 -6.88
C HIS A 128 9.89 5.19 -7.66
N THR A 129 10.33 4.03 -8.18
CA THR A 129 11.64 3.87 -8.84
C THR A 129 11.44 3.17 -10.18
N LEU A 130 12.16 3.63 -11.21
CA LEU A 130 12.19 2.97 -12.51
C LEU A 130 13.03 1.70 -12.42
N PRO A 131 12.50 0.55 -12.85
CA PRO A 131 13.30 -0.67 -12.94
C PRO A 131 14.45 -0.45 -13.94
N VAL A 132 15.59 -1.10 -13.71
CA VAL A 132 16.81 -1.07 -14.55
C VAL A 132 17.67 0.20 -14.37
N VAL A 133 17.07 1.40 -14.29
CA VAL A 133 17.83 2.67 -14.20
C VAL A 133 17.98 3.14 -12.77
N ASP A 134 17.20 2.61 -11.86
CA ASP A 134 17.16 2.90 -10.42
C ASP A 134 17.05 4.39 -10.06
N CYS A 135 16.33 5.15 -10.90
CA CYS A 135 16.04 6.57 -10.66
C CYS A 135 14.56 6.78 -10.30
N LYS A 136 14.22 7.96 -9.76
CA LYS A 136 12.84 8.32 -9.43
C LYS A 136 11.94 8.20 -10.66
N SER A 137 10.79 7.55 -10.51
CA SER A 137 9.78 7.38 -11.55
C SER A 137 8.74 8.49 -11.61
N TYR A 138 8.89 9.52 -10.80
CA TYR A 138 7.96 10.65 -10.68
C TYR A 138 8.71 11.97 -10.55
N ILE A 139 8.01 13.05 -10.89
CA ILE A 139 8.49 14.42 -10.70
C ILE A 139 7.79 15.00 -9.48
N GLU A 140 8.55 15.60 -8.56
CA GLU A 140 8.02 16.14 -7.30
C GLU A 140 7.20 17.42 -7.48
N TRP A 141 7.31 18.07 -8.61
CA TRP A 141 6.52 19.27 -8.93
C TRP A 141 5.65 19.03 -10.18
N PRO A 142 4.35 19.40 -10.15
CA PRO A 142 3.62 19.99 -9.01
C PRO A 142 3.36 18.97 -7.90
N HIS A 143 3.35 19.45 -6.65
CA HIS A 143 2.97 18.67 -5.47
C HIS A 143 1.62 19.20 -4.95
N TRP A 144 0.64 18.31 -4.87
CA TRP A 144 -0.72 18.67 -4.43
C TRP A 144 -0.98 18.16 -3.03
N ASP A 145 -1.85 18.89 -2.29
CA ASP A 145 -2.30 18.45 -0.99
C ASP A 145 -3.09 17.15 -1.08
N TYR A 146 -3.02 16.35 0.00
CA TYR A 146 -3.79 15.13 0.11
C TYR A 146 -5.28 15.39 -0.04
N ARG A 147 -5.92 14.67 -0.93
CA ARG A 147 -7.39 14.65 -1.08
C ARG A 147 -7.87 13.33 -1.69
N ARG A 148 -9.14 13.00 -1.39
CA ARG A 148 -9.85 11.88 -1.99
C ARG A 148 -11.10 12.35 -2.71
N ALA A 149 -11.46 11.66 -3.79
CA ALA A 149 -12.82 11.72 -4.34
C ALA A 149 -13.78 10.94 -3.41
N GLU A 150 -15.06 11.20 -3.54
CA GLU A 150 -16.06 10.45 -2.78
C GLU A 150 -16.10 8.99 -3.21
N GLY A 151 -16.15 8.08 -2.23
CA GLY A 151 -16.32 6.65 -2.43
C GLY A 151 -17.78 6.22 -2.37
N LEU A 152 -18.02 4.94 -2.69
CA LEU A 152 -19.35 4.33 -2.58
C LEU A 152 -19.74 4.01 -1.13
N GLY A 153 -18.75 3.87 -0.23
CA GLY A 153 -18.94 3.54 1.18
C GLY A 153 -17.86 4.16 2.06
N LYS A 154 -17.91 3.80 3.33
CA LYS A 154 -16.91 4.16 4.35
C LYS A 154 -16.26 2.91 4.90
N VAL A 155 -15.06 3.07 5.46
CA VAL A 155 -14.38 1.96 6.13
C VAL A 155 -15.19 1.52 7.37
N GLU A 156 -15.39 0.23 7.49
CA GLU A 156 -16.09 -0.39 8.62
C GLU A 156 -15.11 -1.23 9.47
N LEU A 157 -15.54 -1.62 10.67
CA LEU A 157 -14.75 -2.51 11.52
C LEU A 157 -14.59 -3.87 10.84
N ASN A 158 -13.37 -4.39 10.93
CA ASN A 158 -12.91 -5.63 10.31
C ASN A 158 -12.72 -5.60 8.79
N ASP A 159 -12.95 -4.49 8.11
CA ASP A 159 -12.56 -4.34 6.72
C ASP A 159 -11.07 -4.56 6.53
N ILE A 160 -10.71 -5.22 5.43
CA ILE A 160 -9.31 -5.34 5.01
C ILE A 160 -9.02 -4.16 4.08
N VAL A 161 -8.15 -3.26 4.53
CA VAL A 161 -7.85 -2.00 3.85
C VAL A 161 -6.41 -1.94 3.36
N VAL A 162 -6.21 -1.36 2.17
CA VAL A 162 -4.89 -1.04 1.63
C VAL A 162 -4.64 0.46 1.79
N PHE A 163 -3.49 0.81 2.32
CA PHE A 163 -3.09 2.19 2.58
C PHE A 163 -1.58 2.37 2.42
N ASN A 164 -1.13 3.61 2.22
CA ASN A 164 0.30 3.89 2.22
C ASN A 164 0.84 3.87 3.65
N TYR A 165 2.08 3.39 3.80
CA TYR A 165 2.71 3.27 5.12
C TYR A 165 2.79 4.62 5.82
N PRO A 166 2.26 4.75 7.06
CA PRO A 166 2.03 6.05 7.70
C PRO A 166 3.20 6.60 8.50
N ALA A 167 4.36 5.97 8.50
CA ALA A 167 5.52 6.36 9.30
C ALA A 167 6.29 7.57 8.73
N GLY A 168 5.59 8.55 8.14
CA GLY A 168 6.19 9.77 7.61
C GLY A 168 6.79 9.57 6.21
N ASP A 169 7.60 10.54 5.78
CA ASP A 169 8.15 10.64 4.43
C ASP A 169 9.62 10.21 4.32
N THR A 170 10.32 10.14 5.45
CA THR A 170 11.75 9.89 5.52
C THR A 170 12.06 8.39 5.46
N LEU A 171 13.08 8.02 4.70
CA LEU A 171 13.58 6.64 4.59
C LEU A 171 15.06 6.59 4.23
N CYS A 172 15.67 5.42 4.41
CA CYS A 172 17.02 5.10 3.93
C CYS A 172 16.96 4.61 2.48
N SER A 173 17.89 5.07 1.63
CA SER A 173 17.88 4.75 0.20
C SER A 173 18.36 3.32 -0.11
N ALA A 174 19.09 2.66 0.81
CA ALA A 174 19.53 1.29 0.61
C ALA A 174 18.32 0.34 0.44
N PRO A 175 18.34 -0.58 -0.55
CA PRO A 175 17.18 -1.38 -0.95
C PRO A 175 16.51 -2.13 0.20
N GLN A 176 17.29 -2.71 1.12
CA GLN A 176 16.79 -3.47 2.26
C GLN A 176 16.03 -2.62 3.30
N TYR A 177 16.20 -1.30 3.29
CA TYR A 177 15.58 -0.39 4.25
C TYR A 177 14.50 0.52 3.66
N GLN A 178 14.24 0.46 2.36
CA GLN A 178 13.25 1.34 1.71
C GLN A 178 11.82 1.15 2.23
N ALA A 179 11.47 -0.07 2.64
CA ALA A 179 10.17 -0.38 3.23
C ALA A 179 10.16 -0.28 4.78
N ALA A 180 11.32 -0.04 5.40
CA ALA A 180 11.43 0.04 6.85
C ALA A 180 10.95 1.40 7.38
N ASP A 181 10.52 1.40 8.65
CA ASP A 181 10.22 2.62 9.38
C ASP A 181 11.51 3.28 9.86
N TYR A 182 11.90 4.38 9.21
CA TYR A 182 13.11 5.14 9.54
C TYR A 182 13.16 5.57 11.01
N TYR A 183 12.04 6.01 11.55
CA TYR A 183 11.99 6.52 12.92
C TYR A 183 12.17 5.37 13.93
N GLN A 184 11.54 4.23 13.67
CA GLN A 184 11.75 3.02 14.48
C GLN A 184 13.17 2.49 14.39
N MET A 185 13.78 2.57 13.20
CA MET A 185 15.20 2.22 13.04
C MET A 185 16.10 3.13 13.89
N CYS A 186 15.87 4.43 13.88
CA CYS A 186 16.61 5.38 14.73
C CYS A 186 16.47 5.00 16.21
N TYR A 187 15.26 4.73 16.69
CA TYR A 187 15.07 4.28 18.07
C TYR A 187 15.74 2.93 18.34
N GLY A 188 15.60 1.95 17.45
CA GLY A 188 16.19 0.63 17.60
C GLY A 188 17.72 0.68 17.75
N ILE A 189 18.39 1.44 16.89
CA ILE A 189 19.86 1.65 16.94
C ILE A 189 20.24 2.46 18.19
N GLY A 190 19.49 3.53 18.50
CA GLY A 190 19.72 4.34 19.68
C GLY A 190 19.64 3.53 20.98
N TYR A 191 18.73 2.57 21.07
CA TYR A 191 18.64 1.64 22.21
C TYR A 191 19.79 0.66 22.32
N GLN A 192 20.51 0.38 21.24
CA GLN A 192 21.73 -0.41 21.30
C GLN A 192 22.89 0.40 21.91
N VAL A 193 22.93 1.70 21.63
CA VAL A 193 23.91 2.63 22.22
C VAL A 193 23.62 2.92 23.69
N TYR A 194 22.32 3.11 24.02
CA TYR A 194 21.84 3.40 25.35
C TYR A 194 20.92 2.27 25.85
N PRO A 195 21.49 1.15 26.34
CA PRO A 195 20.70 -0.02 26.72
C PRO A 195 19.86 0.19 28.00
N GLN A 196 20.13 1.22 28.77
CA GLN A 196 19.34 1.55 29.96
C GLN A 196 17.96 2.04 29.55
N ARG A 197 16.93 1.33 30.00
CA ARG A 197 15.52 1.63 29.71
C ARG A 197 14.80 1.98 31.00
N PRO A 198 14.81 3.26 31.44
CA PRO A 198 14.00 3.67 32.57
C PRO A 198 12.52 3.44 32.25
N ASN A 199 11.72 3.16 33.28
CA ASN A 199 10.27 3.07 33.08
C ASN A 199 9.75 4.47 32.63
N PRO A 200 9.21 4.61 31.42
CA PRO A 200 8.76 5.91 30.93
C PRO A 200 7.70 6.57 31.82
N ASP A 201 6.88 5.73 32.49
CA ASP A 201 5.79 6.22 33.36
C ASP A 201 6.30 6.79 34.69
N SER A 202 7.54 6.50 35.07
CA SER A 202 8.19 7.10 36.26
C SER A 202 8.89 8.41 35.96
N LEU A 203 8.99 8.83 34.67
CA LEU A 203 9.66 10.06 34.28
C LEU A 203 8.68 11.23 34.19
N SER A 204 9.14 12.45 34.58
CA SER A 204 8.42 13.68 34.25
C SER A 204 8.32 13.84 32.72
N TYR A 205 7.37 14.64 32.22
CA TYR A 205 7.20 14.89 30.80
C TYR A 205 8.49 15.37 30.13
N GLU A 206 9.17 16.36 30.73
CA GLU A 206 10.42 16.91 30.19
C GLU A 206 11.55 15.86 30.17
N MET A 207 11.69 15.05 31.21
CA MET A 207 12.68 13.97 31.27
C MET A 207 12.39 12.91 30.24
N ARG A 208 11.12 12.57 30.02
CA ARG A 208 10.68 11.63 28.99
C ARG A 208 11.03 12.13 27.58
N GLU A 209 10.70 13.37 27.28
CA GLU A 209 11.00 14.00 25.98
C GLU A 209 12.53 14.03 25.75
N LYS A 210 13.30 14.45 26.70
CA LYS A 210 14.77 14.47 26.63
C LYS A 210 15.35 13.07 26.43
N TYR A 211 14.83 12.06 27.14
CA TYR A 211 15.26 10.68 27.00
C TYR A 211 15.01 10.17 25.58
N PHE A 212 13.78 10.26 25.09
CA PHE A 212 13.45 9.77 23.75
C PHE A 212 14.17 10.54 22.65
N SER A 213 14.33 11.85 22.76
CA SER A 213 15.08 12.63 21.79
C SER A 213 16.57 12.26 21.76
N THR A 214 17.16 11.95 22.90
CA THR A 214 18.57 11.48 23.00
C THR A 214 18.73 10.16 22.28
N ILE A 215 17.86 9.18 22.55
CA ILE A 215 17.87 7.87 21.89
C ILE A 215 17.69 8.03 20.37
N TYR A 216 16.69 8.78 19.94
CA TYR A 216 16.42 9.03 18.53
C TYR A 216 17.62 9.66 17.82
N ASN A 217 18.20 10.73 18.40
CA ASN A 217 19.32 11.44 17.80
C ASN A 217 20.57 10.55 17.68
N ALA A 218 20.86 9.75 18.70
CA ALA A 218 21.98 8.82 18.66
C ALA A 218 21.85 7.81 17.51
N GLY A 219 20.69 7.19 17.36
CA GLY A 219 20.44 6.27 16.25
C GLY A 219 20.46 6.95 14.89
N ARG A 220 19.86 8.13 14.76
CA ARG A 220 19.89 8.93 13.55
C ARG A 220 21.31 9.29 13.12
N ASP A 221 22.17 9.68 14.06
CA ASP A 221 23.54 10.09 13.75
C ASP A 221 24.38 8.88 13.30
N ILE A 222 24.14 7.69 13.83
CA ILE A 222 24.75 6.44 13.35
C ILE A 222 24.31 6.14 11.93
N ILE A 223 23.00 6.21 11.64
CA ILE A 223 22.49 6.00 10.28
C ILE A 223 23.14 6.98 9.29
N LYS A 224 23.26 8.26 9.66
CA LYS A 224 23.90 9.28 8.82
C LYS A 224 25.37 9.00 8.54
N GLN A 225 26.10 8.43 9.50
CA GLN A 225 27.51 8.11 9.37
C GLN A 225 27.76 6.81 8.60
N SER A 226 26.83 5.87 8.66
CA SER A 226 26.96 4.54 8.04
C SER A 226 26.29 4.47 6.66
N LYS A 227 26.67 5.38 5.76
CA LYS A 227 26.10 5.47 4.39
C LYS A 227 26.30 4.20 3.56
N THR A 228 27.34 3.42 3.80
CA THR A 228 27.58 2.16 3.10
C THR A 228 26.54 1.10 3.42
N GLU A 229 25.94 1.16 4.60
CA GLU A 229 24.91 0.22 5.06
C GLU A 229 23.49 0.73 4.77
N TYR A 230 23.21 1.99 5.15
CA TYR A 230 21.87 2.56 5.09
C TYR A 230 21.59 3.37 3.81
N GLY A 231 22.62 3.72 3.05
CA GLY A 231 22.52 4.64 1.94
C GLY A 231 22.34 6.10 2.39
N ASP A 232 21.79 6.93 1.52
CA ASP A 232 21.44 8.31 1.86
C ASP A 232 20.05 8.36 2.54
N ILE A 233 19.89 9.34 3.44
CA ILE A 233 18.58 9.65 3.99
C ILE A 233 17.84 10.51 2.97
N ILE A 234 16.72 10.00 2.47
CA ILE A 234 15.91 10.64 1.44
C ILE A 234 14.47 10.82 1.92
N THR A 235 13.75 11.74 1.28
CA THR A 235 12.30 11.89 1.48
C THR A 235 11.54 11.32 0.29
N ARG A 236 10.37 10.79 0.54
CA ARG A 236 9.45 10.25 -0.46
C ARG A 236 8.03 10.69 -0.13
N PRO A 237 7.32 11.33 -1.06
CA PRO A 237 5.93 11.72 -0.84
C PRO A 237 5.07 10.54 -0.39
N THR A 238 4.04 10.79 0.41
CA THR A 238 3.24 9.73 1.05
C THR A 238 2.57 8.83 0.02
N ASP A 239 2.15 9.36 -1.13
CA ASP A 239 1.55 8.57 -2.23
C ASP A 239 2.58 7.68 -2.95
N ARG A 240 3.87 7.87 -2.67
CA ARG A 240 4.99 7.07 -3.20
C ARG A 240 5.59 6.12 -2.17
N ARG A 241 5.04 6.09 -0.94
CA ARG A 241 5.42 5.11 0.09
C ARG A 241 4.83 3.74 -0.23
N GLU A 242 5.37 2.72 0.44
CA GLU A 242 4.92 1.34 0.30
C GLU A 242 3.43 1.20 0.65
N ASN A 243 2.76 0.29 -0.04
CA ASN A 243 1.37 -0.04 0.25
C ASN A 243 1.31 -1.19 1.24
N TYR A 244 0.54 -1.00 2.30
CA TYR A 244 0.30 -1.99 3.35
C TYR A 244 -1.16 -2.42 3.32
N VAL A 245 -1.39 -3.69 3.65
CA VAL A 245 -2.73 -4.23 3.83
C VAL A 245 -2.90 -4.68 5.28
N LYS A 246 -3.93 -4.18 5.97
CA LYS A 246 -4.25 -4.52 7.36
C LYS A 246 -5.76 -4.55 7.57
N ARG A 247 -6.17 -5.24 8.63
CA ARG A 247 -7.56 -5.24 9.09
C ARG A 247 -7.83 -3.99 9.92
N CYS A 248 -8.96 -3.32 9.67
CA CYS A 248 -9.43 -2.18 10.44
C CYS A 248 -9.96 -2.66 11.80
N VAL A 249 -9.29 -2.29 12.88
CA VAL A 249 -9.66 -2.70 14.24
C VAL A 249 -10.18 -1.53 15.11
N GLY A 250 -10.30 -0.35 14.55
CA GLY A 250 -10.85 0.84 15.21
C GLY A 250 -11.18 1.92 14.19
N LEU A 251 -12.27 2.63 14.41
CA LEU A 251 -12.77 3.71 13.55
C LEU A 251 -12.43 5.08 14.14
N PRO A 252 -12.40 6.15 13.31
CA PRO A 252 -12.22 7.51 13.80
C PRO A 252 -13.19 7.88 14.92
N GLY A 253 -12.68 8.53 15.98
CA GLY A 253 -13.47 8.94 17.15
C GLY A 253 -13.66 7.86 18.22
N GLN A 254 -13.29 6.62 17.97
CA GLN A 254 -13.36 5.57 18.98
C GLN A 254 -12.13 5.57 19.91
N THR A 255 -12.35 5.24 21.16
CA THR A 255 -11.25 4.98 22.13
C THR A 255 -10.86 3.51 22.05
N LEU A 256 -9.64 3.24 21.56
CA LEU A 256 -9.09 1.88 21.48
C LEU A 256 -8.23 1.58 22.71
N GLN A 257 -8.46 0.43 23.33
CA GLN A 257 -7.66 -0.07 24.44
C GLN A 257 -7.44 -1.59 24.26
N ILE A 258 -6.24 -2.05 24.58
CA ILE A 258 -5.93 -3.49 24.60
C ILE A 258 -5.77 -3.93 26.04
N LYS A 259 -6.62 -4.86 26.48
CA LYS A 259 -6.56 -5.49 27.81
C LYS A 259 -6.51 -7.01 27.66
N ASN A 260 -5.52 -7.64 28.24
CA ASN A 260 -5.36 -9.11 28.20
C ASN A 260 -5.48 -9.67 26.78
N ARG A 261 -4.84 -9.03 25.79
CA ARG A 261 -4.85 -9.37 24.34
C ARG A 261 -6.20 -9.13 23.63
N ILE A 262 -7.22 -8.61 24.32
CA ILE A 262 -8.52 -8.28 23.73
C ILE A 262 -8.56 -6.80 23.42
N VAL A 263 -9.00 -6.49 22.20
CA VAL A 263 -9.25 -5.11 21.76
C VAL A 263 -10.59 -4.66 22.32
N PHE A 264 -10.59 -3.53 23.03
CA PHE A 264 -11.77 -2.84 23.50
C PHE A 264 -11.95 -1.55 22.67
N LEU A 265 -13.16 -1.30 22.25
CA LEU A 265 -13.58 -0.06 21.58
C LEU A 265 -14.64 0.61 22.45
N ASP A 266 -14.38 1.84 22.85
CA ASP A 266 -15.29 2.63 23.73
C ASP A 266 -15.67 1.87 25.00
N GLY A 267 -14.71 1.15 25.57
CA GLY A 267 -14.89 0.36 26.78
C GLY A 267 -15.58 -1.00 26.61
N LYS A 268 -15.99 -1.39 25.39
CA LYS A 268 -16.61 -2.67 25.08
C LYS A 268 -15.62 -3.59 24.34
N PRO A 269 -15.59 -4.91 24.63
CA PRO A 269 -14.74 -5.83 23.91
C PRO A 269 -15.18 -5.92 22.44
N ASN A 270 -14.23 -5.77 21.51
CA ASN A 270 -14.49 -5.97 20.09
C ASN A 270 -14.52 -7.47 19.78
N LYS A 271 -15.44 -7.89 18.90
CA LYS A 271 -15.49 -9.27 18.42
C LYS A 271 -14.27 -9.51 17.52
N GLU A 272 -13.41 -10.42 17.93
CA GLU A 272 -12.28 -10.86 17.13
C GLU A 272 -12.75 -11.72 15.95
N PRO A 273 -12.10 -11.63 14.77
CA PRO A 273 -12.26 -12.61 13.71
C PRO A 273 -11.92 -14.03 14.20
N ASP A 274 -12.60 -15.04 13.66
CA ASP A 274 -12.51 -16.43 14.17
C ASP A 274 -11.08 -17.01 14.06
N ASN A 275 -10.31 -16.58 13.05
CA ASN A 275 -8.97 -17.10 12.76
C ASN A 275 -7.82 -16.19 13.25
N VAL A 276 -8.05 -15.34 14.24
CA VAL A 276 -6.96 -14.53 14.84
C VAL A 276 -5.94 -15.45 15.49
N GLN A 277 -4.66 -15.22 15.16
CA GLN A 277 -3.52 -15.91 15.72
C GLN A 277 -2.86 -15.05 16.80
N TYR A 278 -2.38 -15.72 17.83
CA TYR A 278 -1.51 -15.17 18.88
C TYR A 278 -0.24 -15.96 18.96
N SER A 279 0.86 -15.32 19.31
CA SER A 279 2.14 -15.99 19.54
C SER A 279 2.13 -16.70 20.90
N TYR A 280 2.38 -18.00 20.89
CA TYR A 280 2.50 -18.81 22.09
C TYR A 280 3.90 -19.40 22.20
N TYR A 281 4.49 -19.35 23.36
CA TYR A 281 5.67 -20.16 23.65
C TYR A 281 5.24 -21.62 23.78
N VAL A 282 5.72 -22.47 22.90
CA VAL A 282 5.35 -23.87 22.82
C VAL A 282 6.61 -24.72 23.01
N LYS A 283 6.53 -25.67 23.93
CA LYS A 283 7.58 -26.65 24.11
C LYS A 283 7.10 -28.00 23.55
N LEU A 284 7.77 -28.43 22.48
CA LEU A 284 7.43 -29.67 21.79
C LEU A 284 8.24 -30.83 22.35
N LYS A 285 7.58 -31.96 22.62
CA LYS A 285 8.20 -33.24 22.93
C LYS A 285 8.61 -34.01 21.70
N GLN A 286 7.82 -33.83 20.63
CA GLN A 286 8.07 -34.45 19.34
C GLN A 286 7.56 -33.52 18.20
N ARG A 287 7.96 -33.83 16.97
CA ARG A 287 7.50 -33.08 15.78
C ARG A 287 5.99 -33.23 15.61
N ILE A 288 5.34 -32.11 15.29
CA ILE A 288 3.90 -32.12 14.97
C ILE A 288 3.74 -32.88 13.64
N PRO A 289 2.83 -33.88 13.56
CA PRO A 289 2.56 -34.59 12.31
C PRO A 289 2.02 -33.69 11.21
N GLU A 290 2.36 -33.99 9.95
CA GLU A 290 2.01 -33.15 8.81
C GLU A 290 0.49 -32.99 8.62
N ASN A 291 -0.27 -34.06 8.79
CA ASN A 291 -1.73 -34.04 8.75
C ASN A 291 -2.32 -33.10 9.82
N LEU A 292 -1.70 -33.02 10.98
CA LEU A 292 -2.14 -32.13 12.07
C LEU A 292 -1.74 -30.67 11.79
N LEU A 293 -0.59 -30.44 11.13
CA LEU A 293 -0.20 -29.10 10.67
C LEU A 293 -1.22 -28.56 9.68
N GLU A 294 -1.62 -29.38 8.71
CA GLU A 294 -2.63 -29.01 7.70
C GLU A 294 -4.00 -28.76 8.35
N GLU A 295 -4.46 -29.66 9.24
CA GLU A 295 -5.74 -29.52 9.95
C GLU A 295 -5.81 -28.21 10.76
N LEU A 296 -4.72 -27.88 11.46
CA LEU A 296 -4.64 -26.67 12.29
C LEU A 296 -4.22 -25.44 11.48
N GLY A 297 -3.88 -25.62 10.20
CA GLY A 297 -3.41 -24.61 9.31
C GLY A 297 -2.11 -23.96 9.80
N ILE A 298 -1.21 -24.69 10.38
CA ILE A 298 0.12 -24.23 10.79
C ILE A 298 1.06 -24.31 9.58
N SER A 299 1.58 -23.18 9.17
CA SER A 299 2.44 -23.08 7.98
C SER A 299 3.90 -23.45 8.29
N MET A 300 4.70 -23.65 7.23
CA MET A 300 6.14 -23.81 7.39
C MET A 300 6.83 -22.55 7.90
N GLU A 301 6.26 -21.38 7.62
CA GLU A 301 6.72 -20.09 8.14
C GLU A 301 6.48 -19.99 9.66
N ASP A 302 5.31 -20.46 10.14
CA ASP A 302 5.03 -20.56 11.55
C ASP A 302 6.03 -21.47 12.30
N LEU A 303 6.37 -22.60 11.70
CA LEU A 303 7.40 -23.51 12.26
C LEU A 303 8.79 -22.88 12.25
N THR A 304 9.12 -22.05 11.26
CA THR A 304 10.37 -21.29 11.24
C THR A 304 10.39 -20.29 12.41
N SER A 305 9.29 -19.65 12.71
CA SER A 305 9.16 -18.75 13.87
C SER A 305 9.38 -19.50 15.20
N LEU A 306 8.89 -20.74 15.31
CA LEU A 306 9.18 -21.59 16.48
C LEU A 306 10.66 -21.89 16.62
N ASN A 307 11.34 -22.24 15.54
CA ASN A 307 12.76 -22.59 15.55
C ASN A 307 13.69 -21.39 15.79
N THR A 308 13.33 -20.22 15.30
CA THR A 308 14.17 -19.01 15.36
C THR A 308 13.89 -18.15 16.58
N ALA A 309 12.63 -18.00 16.96
CA ALA A 309 12.19 -17.06 17.98
C ALA A 309 11.51 -17.77 19.20
N GLY A 310 11.32 -19.08 19.15
CA GLY A 310 10.77 -19.88 20.26
C GLY A 310 9.27 -19.75 20.46
N TYR A 311 8.54 -19.13 19.53
CA TYR A 311 7.08 -19.01 19.60
C TYR A 311 6.41 -19.56 18.34
N LEU A 312 5.19 -20.05 18.50
CA LEU A 312 4.34 -20.57 17.42
C LEU A 312 3.08 -19.71 17.33
N PRO A 313 2.77 -19.11 16.17
CA PRO A 313 1.50 -18.44 15.94
C PRO A 313 0.37 -19.47 15.89
N LEU A 314 -0.63 -19.34 16.76
CA LEU A 314 -1.73 -20.30 16.87
C LEU A 314 -3.08 -19.59 16.98
N THR A 315 -4.09 -20.15 16.33
CA THR A 315 -5.49 -19.79 16.57
C THR A 315 -5.97 -20.38 17.90
N LYS A 316 -7.07 -19.87 18.46
CA LYS A 316 -7.70 -20.42 19.66
C LYS A 316 -8.05 -21.92 19.49
N HIS A 317 -8.51 -22.30 18.29
CA HIS A 317 -8.80 -23.68 17.94
C HIS A 317 -7.54 -24.55 17.99
N ALA A 318 -6.45 -24.10 17.34
CA ALA A 318 -5.18 -24.83 17.32
C ALA A 318 -4.61 -25.01 18.74
N VAL A 319 -4.71 -24.00 19.60
CA VAL A 319 -4.31 -24.10 21.00
C VAL A 319 -5.14 -25.16 21.73
N ALA A 320 -6.47 -25.18 21.56
CA ALA A 320 -7.34 -26.13 22.20
C ALA A 320 -7.02 -27.59 21.80
N VAL A 321 -6.77 -27.83 20.50
CA VAL A 321 -6.41 -29.15 19.97
C VAL A 321 -5.02 -29.57 20.47
N LEU A 322 -4.01 -28.71 20.32
CA LEU A 322 -2.64 -29.05 20.76
C LEU A 322 -2.53 -29.26 22.25
N SER A 323 -3.28 -28.54 23.09
CA SER A 323 -3.30 -28.71 24.55
C SER A 323 -3.79 -30.10 25.00
N GLN A 324 -4.57 -30.79 24.17
CA GLN A 324 -5.02 -32.15 24.42
C GLN A 324 -4.00 -33.21 24.00
N ARG A 325 -3.06 -32.84 23.15
CA ARG A 325 -2.04 -33.74 22.60
C ARG A 325 -0.77 -33.70 23.46
N LYS A 326 -0.87 -34.28 24.68
CA LYS A 326 0.25 -34.39 25.64
C LYS A 326 1.41 -35.24 25.16
N ASP A 327 1.20 -35.98 24.09
CA ASP A 327 2.22 -36.70 23.33
C ASP A 327 3.11 -35.77 22.50
N ILE A 328 2.59 -34.63 22.06
CA ILE A 328 3.28 -33.66 21.19
C ILE A 328 3.77 -32.46 21.99
N VAL A 329 2.97 -31.93 22.91
CA VAL A 329 3.27 -30.69 23.65
C VAL A 329 3.50 -31.00 25.12
N GLU A 330 4.44 -30.30 25.76
CA GLU A 330 4.74 -30.39 27.18
C GLU A 330 3.75 -29.63 28.05
#